data_59cfbe226d87fc441a41c796610da11a
#
_entry.id   59cfbe226d87fc441a41c796610da11a
#
_cell.length_a   1.000
_cell.length_b   1.000
_cell.length_c   1.000
_cell.angle_alpha   90.00
_cell.angle_beta   90.00
_cell.angle_gamma   90.00
#
_symmetry.space_group_name_H-M   'P 1'
#
loop_
_entity.id
_entity.type
_entity.pdbx_description
1 polymer ?
#
loop_
_entity_poly.entity_id
_entity_poly.type
_entity_poly.pdbx_seq_one_letter_code
_entity_poly.pdbx_strand_id
1 'polypeptide(L)'
;MMNTFISGERQYDFVSKFNYVREAGTCGEQRAAETILQELKKENSDAQIRTEEFSFFAPQIKRSFFEVTAPYHKVYEACTFGFCDNTDENGLEANFVYLENADDINMKQANGKIVMLNNYMSRTMLEKLVKAGALGFVSFSGTPIDTGKKKLPASKNLSQSKTLAEIPGTCIHFVDAAEIVEKGALRVRMICEQTLVEKTSQNICARIEGRDKSDDILTVTAHYDSVPQGPGAYDNMAGCAIVMELFLYFCEHKPRRTIDFVFFGAEEKGLLGSRAYVKAHESELSHHLFNMNIDLAGQSLGGTVIGVTGDSSICRQFEALAEKCGIGMTTRSSVWSSDSNTFAWKRIPSMTLNRDGYGMHTEYDTIDLISAWSLRRSTLLLCTIADYLANEEVFPLCRQIPQEFLAQLDASFFV
;
A
#
# COMPACT_ATOMS: atom_id res chain seq x y z
N MET A 1 19.49 -4.58 27.79
CA MET A 1 18.65 -5.71 27.40
C MET A 1 18.11 -5.55 25.99
N MET A 2 17.32 -4.51 25.67
CA MET A 2 16.77 -4.29 24.31
C MET A 2 17.84 -4.30 23.21
N ASN A 3 18.94 -3.57 23.38
CA ASN A 3 20.05 -3.49 22.43
C ASN A 3 20.75 -4.81 22.11
N THR A 4 20.72 -5.77 23.03
CA THR A 4 21.31 -7.11 22.84
C THR A 4 20.32 -8.12 22.27
N PHE A 5 19.03 -7.87 22.39
CA PHE A 5 17.98 -8.75 21.89
C PHE A 5 17.72 -8.51 20.39
N ILE A 6 17.55 -7.24 19.98
CA ILE A 6 17.18 -6.87 18.60
C ILE A 6 18.30 -7.22 17.63
N SER A 7 18.02 -8.13 16.69
CA SER A 7 18.99 -8.64 15.70
C SER A 7 18.60 -8.21 14.28
N GLY A 8 19.46 -7.42 13.64
CA GLY A 8 19.30 -7.08 12.23
C GLY A 8 19.52 -8.26 11.30
N GLU A 9 20.44 -9.18 11.65
CA GLU A 9 20.71 -10.37 10.85
C GLU A 9 19.49 -11.30 10.84
N ARG A 10 18.85 -11.54 11.99
CA ARG A 10 17.62 -12.34 12.06
C ARG A 10 16.51 -11.75 11.19
N GLN A 11 16.36 -10.43 11.19
CA GLN A 11 15.40 -9.72 10.35
C GLN A 11 15.74 -9.84 8.86
N TYR A 12 17.02 -9.70 8.49
CA TYR A 12 17.49 -9.88 7.12
C TYR A 12 17.24 -11.32 6.62
N ASP A 13 17.54 -12.32 7.46
CA ASP A 13 17.27 -13.73 7.17
C ASP A 13 15.78 -14.00 6.99
N PHE A 14 14.94 -13.30 7.77
CA PHE A 14 13.48 -13.37 7.58
C PHE A 14 13.08 -12.83 6.22
N VAL A 15 13.50 -11.61 5.85
CA VAL A 15 13.18 -10.99 4.54
C VAL A 15 13.65 -11.87 3.38
N SER A 16 14.81 -12.53 3.51
CA SER A 16 15.41 -13.36 2.45
C SER A 16 14.53 -14.53 2.01
N LYS A 17 13.60 -14.98 2.86
CA LYS A 17 12.66 -16.08 2.56
C LYS A 17 11.58 -15.68 1.53
N PHE A 18 11.43 -14.38 1.24
CA PHE A 18 10.31 -13.81 0.48
C PHE A 18 10.74 -13.14 -0.84
N ASN A 19 11.89 -13.52 -1.41
CA ASN A 19 12.39 -12.95 -2.67
C ASN A 19 11.60 -13.46 -3.90
N TYR A 20 10.29 -13.25 -3.88
CA TYR A 20 9.32 -13.57 -4.96
C TYR A 20 8.09 -12.67 -4.85
N VAL A 21 7.37 -12.52 -5.97
CA VAL A 21 6.13 -11.73 -6.03
C VAL A 21 5.05 -12.36 -5.15
N ARG A 22 4.40 -11.53 -4.33
CA ARG A 22 3.36 -11.92 -3.36
C ARG A 22 2.06 -11.16 -3.60
N GLU A 23 1.70 -11.00 -4.88
CA GLU A 23 0.49 -10.28 -5.25
C GLU A 23 -0.75 -10.88 -4.57
N ALA A 24 -1.62 -10.02 -4.04
CA ALA A 24 -2.84 -10.40 -3.33
C ALA A 24 -3.75 -11.35 -4.13
N GLY A 25 -4.25 -12.38 -3.47
CA GLY A 25 -5.09 -13.41 -4.07
C GLY A 25 -4.36 -14.36 -5.02
N THR A 26 -3.03 -14.53 -4.84
CA THR A 26 -2.20 -15.49 -5.60
C THR A 26 -1.56 -16.52 -4.68
N CYS A 27 -1.04 -17.60 -5.28
CA CYS A 27 -0.26 -18.61 -4.54
C CYS A 27 1.01 -18.01 -3.90
N GLY A 28 1.56 -16.92 -4.44
CA GLY A 28 2.69 -16.20 -3.85
C GLY A 28 2.33 -15.58 -2.50
N GLU A 29 1.20 -14.88 -2.42
CA GLU A 29 0.68 -14.34 -1.17
C GLU A 29 0.39 -15.45 -0.15
N GLN A 30 -0.29 -16.54 -0.57
CA GLN A 30 -0.61 -17.65 0.30
C GLN A 30 0.67 -18.30 0.89
N ARG A 31 1.68 -18.54 0.06
CA ARG A 31 2.98 -19.05 0.51
C ARG A 31 3.64 -18.13 1.52
N ALA A 32 3.54 -16.81 1.34
CA ALA A 32 4.09 -15.84 2.28
C ALA A 32 3.35 -15.91 3.63
N ALA A 33 2.03 -15.96 3.61
CA ALA A 33 1.21 -16.13 4.80
C ALA A 33 1.57 -17.40 5.58
N GLU A 34 1.71 -18.54 4.89
CA GLU A 34 2.13 -19.81 5.51
C GLU A 34 3.52 -19.69 6.15
N THR A 35 4.46 -19.01 5.49
CA THR A 35 5.81 -18.79 6.02
C THR A 35 5.79 -17.92 7.28
N ILE A 36 5.04 -16.81 7.27
CA ILE A 36 4.88 -15.92 8.45
C ILE A 36 4.27 -16.70 9.61
N LEU A 37 3.20 -17.46 9.35
CA LEU A 37 2.57 -18.31 10.37
C LEU A 37 3.53 -19.34 10.96
N GLN A 38 4.37 -19.96 10.15
CA GLN A 38 5.40 -20.90 10.62
C GLN A 38 6.43 -20.22 11.50
N GLU A 39 6.89 -19.01 11.14
CA GLU A 39 7.85 -18.25 11.94
C GLU A 39 7.24 -17.84 13.31
N LEU A 40 6.01 -17.33 13.32
CA LEU A 40 5.31 -17.00 14.58
C LEU A 40 5.14 -18.21 15.50
N LYS A 41 4.80 -19.38 14.94
CA LYS A 41 4.59 -20.63 15.72
C LYS A 41 5.87 -21.28 16.21
N LYS A 42 7.05 -20.89 15.71
CA LYS A 42 8.33 -21.39 16.25
C LYS A 42 8.57 -20.92 17.68
N GLU A 43 8.03 -19.75 18.02
CA GLU A 43 8.07 -19.26 19.38
C GLU A 43 7.04 -20.03 20.20
N ASN A 44 7.54 -20.74 21.23
CA ASN A 44 6.68 -21.44 22.18
C ASN A 44 6.12 -20.44 23.20
N SER A 45 5.34 -19.48 22.73
CA SER A 45 4.75 -18.40 23.51
C SER A 45 3.26 -18.63 23.74
N ASP A 46 2.69 -17.96 24.75
CA ASP A 46 1.24 -17.94 25.04
C ASP A 46 0.48 -17.04 24.05
N ALA A 47 1.10 -16.59 22.94
CA ALA A 47 0.48 -15.72 21.97
C ALA A 47 -0.66 -16.42 21.21
N GLN A 48 -1.76 -15.73 21.06
CA GLN A 48 -2.91 -16.21 20.29
C GLN A 48 -2.65 -15.90 18.80
N ILE A 49 -2.29 -16.94 18.03
CA ILE A 49 -2.00 -16.82 16.61
C ILE A 49 -3.20 -17.31 15.80
N ARG A 50 -3.70 -16.47 14.87
CA ARG A 50 -4.85 -16.77 14.00
C ARG A 50 -4.69 -16.15 12.63
N THR A 51 -5.49 -16.63 11.68
CA THR A 51 -5.69 -16.03 10.36
C THR A 51 -7.12 -15.51 10.24
N GLU A 52 -7.29 -14.40 9.54
CA GLU A 52 -8.58 -13.78 9.28
C GLU A 52 -8.75 -13.61 7.77
N GLU A 53 -9.51 -14.51 7.14
CA GLU A 53 -9.75 -14.50 5.72
C GLU A 53 -10.77 -13.42 5.33
N PHE A 54 -10.61 -12.85 4.15
CA PHE A 54 -11.55 -11.93 3.54
C PHE A 54 -11.55 -12.06 2.01
N SER A 55 -12.70 -11.75 1.39
CA SER A 55 -12.84 -11.76 -0.06
C SER A 55 -12.76 -10.35 -0.65
N PHE A 56 -12.26 -10.27 -1.88
CA PHE A 56 -12.22 -9.05 -2.66
C PHE A 56 -12.40 -9.35 -4.15
N PHE A 57 -12.77 -8.34 -4.95
CA PHE A 57 -12.84 -8.49 -6.40
C PHE A 57 -11.54 -8.05 -7.05
N ALA A 58 -11.11 -8.78 -8.08
CA ALA A 58 -9.96 -8.43 -8.90
C ALA A 58 -10.33 -8.50 -10.39
N PRO A 59 -9.81 -7.59 -11.22
CA PRO A 59 -10.00 -7.68 -12.66
C PRO A 59 -9.18 -8.84 -13.23
N GLN A 60 -9.81 -9.68 -14.01
CA GLN A 60 -9.16 -10.67 -14.86
C GLN A 60 -9.19 -10.15 -16.29
N ILE A 61 -8.06 -9.60 -16.73
CA ILE A 61 -7.91 -9.08 -18.09
C ILE A 61 -7.89 -10.24 -19.08
N LYS A 62 -8.76 -10.20 -20.08
CA LYS A 62 -8.87 -11.20 -21.15
C LYS A 62 -8.26 -10.71 -22.45
N ARG A 63 -8.46 -9.43 -22.79
CA ARG A 63 -7.95 -8.83 -24.00
C ARG A 63 -7.61 -7.38 -23.81
N SER A 64 -6.45 -6.98 -24.35
CA SER A 64 -5.99 -5.59 -24.39
C SER A 64 -5.46 -5.31 -25.80
N PHE A 65 -5.87 -4.20 -26.38
CA PHE A 65 -5.38 -3.78 -27.69
C PHE A 65 -5.46 -2.26 -27.79
N PHE A 66 -4.46 -1.64 -28.44
CA PHE A 66 -4.45 -0.21 -28.70
C PHE A 66 -3.69 0.09 -29.99
N GLU A 67 -4.30 0.91 -30.85
CA GLU A 67 -3.68 1.39 -32.07
C GLU A 67 -4.04 2.83 -32.39
N VAL A 68 -3.14 3.54 -33.07
CA VAL A 68 -3.44 4.79 -33.77
C VAL A 68 -3.92 4.43 -35.16
N THR A 69 -5.06 5.00 -35.58
CA THR A 69 -5.67 4.76 -36.92
C THR A 69 -5.55 5.98 -37.85
N ALA A 70 -5.27 7.18 -37.32
CA ALA A 70 -4.98 8.38 -38.10
C ALA A 70 -4.10 9.35 -37.29
N PRO A 71 -3.20 10.12 -37.98
CA PRO A 71 -2.92 10.20 -39.43
C PRO A 71 -1.98 9.07 -39.92
N TYR A 72 -1.54 8.18 -39.04
CA TYR A 72 -0.73 7.02 -39.36
C TYR A 72 -1.37 5.77 -38.73
N HIS A 73 -0.91 4.59 -39.14
CA HIS A 73 -1.35 3.33 -38.54
C HIS A 73 -0.20 2.67 -37.78
N LYS A 74 -0.41 2.44 -36.48
CA LYS A 74 0.55 1.70 -35.64
C LYS A 74 -0.15 1.09 -34.42
N VAL A 75 0.13 -0.19 -34.14
CA VAL A 75 -0.28 -0.91 -32.94
C VAL A 75 0.77 -0.72 -31.85
N TYR A 76 0.33 -0.51 -30.63
CA TYR A 76 1.15 -0.35 -29.44
C TYR A 76 0.81 -1.41 -28.41
N GLU A 77 1.79 -1.83 -27.61
CA GLU A 77 1.56 -2.70 -26.45
C GLU A 77 0.69 -1.95 -25.45
N ALA A 78 -0.34 -2.62 -24.97
CA ALA A 78 -1.32 -2.03 -24.07
C ALA A 78 -1.80 -3.02 -23.01
N CYS A 79 -2.19 -2.51 -21.84
CA CYS A 79 -2.84 -3.26 -20.80
C CYS A 79 -4.17 -2.61 -20.43
N THR A 80 -5.27 -3.34 -20.48
CA THR A 80 -6.58 -2.85 -20.04
C THR A 80 -6.50 -2.36 -18.60
N PHE A 81 -7.02 -1.17 -18.34
CA PHE A 81 -7.06 -0.59 -17.02
C PHE A 81 -8.14 -1.33 -16.18
N GLY A 82 -7.72 -1.92 -15.07
CA GLY A 82 -8.61 -2.74 -14.26
C GLY A 82 -9.77 -1.97 -13.64
N PHE A 83 -10.93 -2.61 -13.53
CA PHE A 83 -12.21 -2.06 -13.08
C PHE A 83 -12.84 -1.00 -14.00
N CYS A 84 -12.30 -0.76 -15.18
CA CYS A 84 -12.93 0.07 -16.20
C CYS A 84 -13.92 -0.74 -17.03
N ASP A 85 -14.77 -0.08 -17.81
CA ASP A 85 -15.74 -0.76 -18.66
C ASP A 85 -15.06 -1.57 -19.78
N ASN A 86 -15.79 -2.50 -20.34
CA ASN A 86 -15.40 -3.22 -21.52
C ASN A 86 -15.80 -2.43 -22.78
N THR A 87 -15.04 -2.61 -23.84
CA THR A 87 -15.50 -2.23 -25.19
C THR A 87 -16.40 -3.31 -25.76
N ASP A 88 -17.09 -3.02 -26.84
CA ASP A 88 -17.68 -4.10 -27.66
C ASP A 88 -16.56 -4.97 -28.28
N GLU A 89 -16.95 -6.06 -28.96
CA GLU A 89 -16.02 -7.00 -29.57
C GLU A 89 -15.11 -6.41 -30.66
N ASN A 90 -15.58 -5.33 -31.33
CA ASN A 90 -14.85 -4.60 -32.38
C ASN A 90 -13.94 -3.51 -31.78
N GLY A 91 -14.15 -3.18 -30.52
CA GLY A 91 -13.45 -2.12 -29.81
C GLY A 91 -14.06 -0.74 -29.98
N LEU A 92 -13.56 0.21 -29.22
CA LEU A 92 -13.93 1.61 -29.28
C LEU A 92 -12.96 2.36 -30.17
N GLU A 93 -13.45 2.95 -31.28
CA GLU A 93 -12.67 3.84 -32.13
C GLU A 93 -13.24 5.26 -32.06
N ALA A 94 -12.38 6.26 -31.74
CA ALA A 94 -12.79 7.64 -31.64
C ALA A 94 -11.63 8.62 -31.90
N ASN A 95 -11.96 9.90 -32.04
CA ASN A 95 -10.97 10.94 -32.03
C ASN A 95 -10.17 10.94 -30.75
N PHE A 96 -8.90 11.27 -30.85
CA PHE A 96 -7.95 11.26 -29.74
C PHE A 96 -7.54 12.68 -29.36
N VAL A 97 -7.27 12.89 -28.07
CA VAL A 97 -6.67 14.14 -27.58
C VAL A 97 -5.77 13.85 -26.37
N TYR A 98 -4.61 14.50 -26.32
CA TYR A 98 -3.77 14.57 -25.13
C TYR A 98 -4.10 15.86 -24.39
N LEU A 99 -4.56 15.75 -23.15
CA LEU A 99 -5.04 16.88 -22.33
C LEU A 99 -3.98 17.42 -21.37
N GLU A 100 -2.75 16.88 -21.36
CA GLU A 100 -1.69 17.18 -20.39
C GLU A 100 -2.14 16.91 -18.95
N ASN A 101 -2.95 17.78 -18.38
CA ASN A 101 -3.60 17.63 -17.07
C ASN A 101 -5.12 17.84 -17.18
N ALA A 102 -5.83 17.52 -16.11
CA ALA A 102 -7.29 17.56 -16.07
C ALA A 102 -7.84 18.89 -15.50
N ASP A 103 -7.28 20.03 -15.95
CA ASP A 103 -7.86 21.34 -15.63
C ASP A 103 -9.13 21.63 -16.44
N ASP A 104 -9.89 22.62 -16.00
CA ASP A 104 -11.20 22.94 -16.58
C ASP A 104 -11.12 23.40 -18.05
N ILE A 105 -9.97 23.89 -18.52
CA ILE A 105 -9.77 24.33 -19.90
C ILE A 105 -9.59 23.11 -20.79
N ASN A 106 -8.68 22.23 -20.41
CA ASN A 106 -8.36 21.01 -21.16
C ASN A 106 -9.55 20.05 -21.19
N MET A 107 -10.27 19.91 -20.09
CA MET A 107 -11.44 19.00 -19.98
C MET A 107 -12.55 19.35 -20.99
N LYS A 108 -12.67 20.60 -21.45
CA LYS A 108 -13.63 20.98 -22.50
C LYS A 108 -13.36 20.28 -23.84
N GLN A 109 -12.17 19.78 -24.05
CA GLN A 109 -11.78 19.06 -25.26
C GLN A 109 -12.11 17.56 -25.22
N ALA A 110 -12.55 17.02 -24.09
CA ALA A 110 -12.76 15.59 -23.88
C ALA A 110 -14.00 15.02 -24.58
N ASN A 111 -15.01 15.86 -24.84
CA ASN A 111 -16.33 15.42 -25.32
C ASN A 111 -16.22 14.64 -26.65
N GLY A 112 -16.75 13.42 -26.65
CA GLY A 112 -16.78 12.51 -27.81
C GLY A 112 -15.41 11.95 -28.21
N LYS A 113 -14.42 11.96 -27.30
CA LYS A 113 -13.06 11.53 -27.61
C LYS A 113 -12.54 10.47 -26.64
N ILE A 114 -11.50 9.76 -27.06
CA ILE A 114 -10.60 9.03 -26.18
C ILE A 114 -9.51 10.00 -25.72
N VAL A 115 -9.36 10.15 -24.41
CA VAL A 115 -8.46 11.16 -23.85
C VAL A 115 -7.22 10.52 -23.22
N MET A 116 -6.07 11.13 -23.38
CA MET A 116 -4.86 10.79 -22.64
C MET A 116 -4.48 11.94 -21.73
N LEU A 117 -4.10 11.65 -20.47
CA LEU A 117 -3.72 12.67 -19.49
C LEU A 117 -2.62 12.17 -18.54
N ASN A 118 -1.86 13.14 -18.00
CA ASN A 118 -0.75 12.90 -17.09
C ASN A 118 -1.19 12.95 -15.61
N ASN A 119 -2.39 12.50 -15.30
CA ASN A 119 -2.89 12.48 -13.95
C ASN A 119 -3.00 11.04 -13.43
N TYR A 120 -2.89 10.89 -12.12
CA TYR A 120 -3.28 9.64 -11.49
C TYR A 120 -4.76 9.35 -11.75
N MET A 121 -5.06 8.18 -12.29
CA MET A 121 -6.43 7.79 -12.61
C MET A 121 -7.09 7.21 -11.36
N SER A 122 -7.86 8.05 -10.67
CA SER A 122 -8.75 7.67 -9.57
C SER A 122 -10.20 7.59 -10.06
N ARG A 123 -11.11 7.07 -9.24
CA ARG A 123 -12.56 7.11 -9.55
C ARG A 123 -13.06 8.55 -9.71
N THR A 124 -12.64 9.46 -8.85
CA THR A 124 -12.99 10.89 -8.97
C THR A 124 -12.50 11.49 -10.29
N MET A 125 -11.30 11.09 -10.77
CA MET A 125 -10.81 11.53 -12.06
C MET A 125 -11.63 10.94 -13.21
N LEU A 126 -11.99 9.65 -13.11
CA LEU A 126 -12.84 9.00 -14.09
C LEU A 126 -14.22 9.67 -14.16
N GLU A 127 -14.86 9.99 -13.04
CA GLU A 127 -16.12 10.71 -12.98
C GLU A 127 -16.04 12.09 -13.67
N LYS A 128 -14.91 12.81 -13.51
CA LYS A 128 -14.68 14.06 -14.24
C LYS A 128 -14.63 13.83 -15.74
N LEU A 129 -13.96 12.77 -16.22
CA LEU A 129 -13.91 12.42 -17.62
C LEU A 129 -15.28 12.06 -18.19
N VAL A 130 -16.04 11.22 -17.47
CA VAL A 130 -17.42 10.86 -17.83
C VAL A 130 -18.30 12.10 -17.93
N LYS A 131 -18.25 12.97 -16.93
CA LYS A 131 -19.00 14.25 -16.93
C LYS A 131 -18.59 15.19 -18.07
N ALA A 132 -17.32 15.14 -18.50
CA ALA A 132 -16.84 15.89 -19.64
C ALA A 132 -17.20 15.25 -21.01
N GLY A 133 -17.83 14.06 -21.00
CA GLY A 133 -18.26 13.34 -22.20
C GLY A 133 -17.14 12.57 -22.90
N ALA A 134 -16.07 12.21 -22.20
CA ALA A 134 -15.04 11.31 -22.73
C ALA A 134 -15.63 9.92 -22.99
N LEU A 135 -15.22 9.28 -24.08
CA LEU A 135 -15.67 7.93 -24.46
C LEU A 135 -14.77 6.84 -23.87
N GLY A 136 -13.55 7.18 -23.52
CA GLY A 136 -12.56 6.29 -22.94
C GLY A 136 -11.28 7.07 -22.59
N PHE A 137 -10.34 6.40 -21.92
CA PHE A 137 -9.08 7.06 -21.57
C PHE A 137 -7.85 6.18 -21.82
N VAL A 138 -6.71 6.85 -21.97
CA VAL A 138 -5.37 6.26 -22.03
C VAL A 138 -4.55 6.81 -20.88
N SER A 139 -4.02 5.92 -20.05
CA SER A 139 -2.99 6.22 -19.04
C SER A 139 -1.65 5.73 -19.57
N PHE A 140 -0.55 6.15 -18.95
CA PHE A 140 0.76 5.62 -19.28
C PHE A 140 1.60 5.33 -18.03
N SER A 141 2.62 4.50 -18.20
CA SER A 141 3.53 4.06 -17.13
C SER A 141 4.95 3.89 -17.68
N GLY A 142 5.90 3.69 -16.79
CA GLY A 142 7.31 3.54 -17.14
C GLY A 142 8.04 4.86 -17.25
N THR A 143 9.27 4.81 -17.76
CA THR A 143 10.19 5.96 -17.87
C THR A 143 10.74 6.12 -19.28
N PRO A 144 11.26 7.31 -19.63
CA PRO A 144 11.84 7.54 -20.97
C PRO A 144 13.12 6.73 -21.25
N ILE A 145 13.74 6.16 -20.23
CA ILE A 145 14.99 5.39 -20.35
C ILE A 145 14.77 3.87 -20.38
N ASP A 146 13.53 3.41 -20.29
CA ASP A 146 13.22 1.98 -20.28
C ASP A 146 13.51 1.35 -21.65
N THR A 147 14.05 0.13 -21.65
CA THR A 147 14.42 -0.62 -22.84
C THR A 147 13.98 -2.09 -22.75
N GLY A 148 13.82 -2.75 -23.91
CA GLY A 148 13.50 -4.17 -23.97
C GLY A 148 12.16 -4.50 -23.27
N LYS A 149 12.17 -5.51 -22.39
CA LYS A 149 10.97 -5.93 -21.63
C LYS A 149 10.40 -4.86 -20.70
N LYS A 150 11.19 -3.85 -20.32
CA LYS A 150 10.75 -2.73 -19.50
C LYS A 150 9.81 -1.76 -20.21
N LYS A 151 9.71 -1.86 -21.53
CA LYS A 151 8.74 -1.10 -22.33
C LYS A 151 7.33 -1.67 -22.32
N LEU A 152 7.04 -2.65 -21.47
CA LEU A 152 5.68 -3.14 -21.30
C LEU A 152 4.87 -2.20 -20.40
N PRO A 153 3.60 -1.94 -20.73
CA PRO A 153 2.75 -1.12 -19.88
C PRO A 153 2.45 -1.81 -18.56
N ALA A 154 2.41 -1.04 -17.49
CA ALA A 154 2.02 -1.57 -16.19
C ALA A 154 0.53 -1.94 -16.15
N SER A 155 0.19 -3.01 -15.44
CA SER A 155 -1.19 -3.28 -15.06
C SER A 155 -1.60 -2.27 -13.98
N LYS A 156 -2.57 -1.42 -14.29
CA LYS A 156 -3.13 -0.41 -13.39
C LYS A 156 -4.61 -0.68 -13.14
N ASN A 157 -5.09 -0.31 -11.97
CA ASN A 157 -6.48 -0.55 -11.56
C ASN A 157 -7.08 0.75 -10.97
N LEU A 158 -8.38 0.91 -11.13
CA LEU A 158 -9.16 1.78 -10.25
C LEU A 158 -9.28 1.15 -8.86
N SER A 159 -9.73 1.93 -7.89
CA SER A 159 -10.06 1.41 -6.56
C SER A 159 -11.13 0.31 -6.64
N GLN A 160 -11.11 -0.58 -5.65
CA GLN A 160 -12.00 -1.74 -5.52
C GLN A 160 -13.48 -1.42 -5.80
N SER A 161 -14.13 -2.30 -6.54
CA SER A 161 -15.57 -2.24 -6.82
C SER A 161 -16.11 -3.63 -7.17
N LYS A 162 -17.40 -3.83 -6.94
CA LYS A 162 -18.15 -4.99 -7.40
C LYS A 162 -18.65 -4.85 -8.84
N THR A 163 -18.51 -3.67 -9.43
CA THR A 163 -18.93 -3.35 -10.79
C THR A 163 -17.82 -2.65 -11.54
N LEU A 164 -17.83 -2.81 -12.85
CA LEU A 164 -16.98 -2.03 -13.75
C LEU A 164 -17.42 -0.56 -13.73
N ALA A 165 -16.49 0.33 -14.01
CA ALA A 165 -16.77 1.75 -14.16
C ALA A 165 -17.38 2.06 -15.54
N GLU A 166 -17.73 3.31 -15.80
CA GLU A 166 -18.63 3.71 -16.91
C GLU A 166 -17.96 3.81 -18.29
N ILE A 167 -16.63 3.96 -18.36
CA ILE A 167 -15.88 4.06 -19.60
C ILE A 167 -14.65 3.14 -19.62
N PRO A 168 -14.26 2.62 -20.81
CA PRO A 168 -13.08 1.79 -20.95
C PRO A 168 -11.79 2.63 -20.79
N GLY A 169 -10.75 1.95 -20.30
CA GLY A 169 -9.44 2.55 -20.14
C GLY A 169 -8.31 1.60 -20.45
N THR A 170 -7.21 2.12 -20.94
CA THR A 170 -6.00 1.35 -21.21
C THR A 170 -4.75 2.07 -20.67
N CYS A 171 -3.70 1.30 -20.42
CA CYS A 171 -2.38 1.79 -20.07
C CYS A 171 -1.41 1.40 -21.18
N ILE A 172 -0.57 2.35 -21.60
CA ILE A 172 0.53 2.15 -22.56
C ILE A 172 1.85 2.53 -21.90
N HIS A 173 2.98 2.25 -22.55
CA HIS A 173 4.26 2.67 -22.02
C HIS A 173 4.53 4.16 -22.28
N PHE A 174 5.29 4.83 -21.41
CA PHE A 174 5.66 6.25 -21.52
C PHE A 174 6.26 6.61 -22.89
N VAL A 175 7.20 5.79 -23.39
CA VAL A 175 7.86 6.04 -24.69
C VAL A 175 6.86 6.01 -25.84
N ASP A 176 5.89 5.10 -25.80
CA ASP A 176 4.84 4.98 -26.79
C ASP A 176 3.84 6.15 -26.69
N ALA A 177 3.50 6.58 -25.47
CA ALA A 177 2.67 7.76 -25.24
C ALA A 177 3.33 9.03 -25.80
N ALA A 178 4.63 9.22 -25.58
CA ALA A 178 5.40 10.34 -26.12
C ALA A 178 5.41 10.31 -27.66
N GLU A 179 5.66 9.14 -28.26
CA GLU A 179 5.62 8.99 -29.72
C GLU A 179 4.25 9.34 -30.31
N ILE A 180 3.15 8.92 -29.65
CA ILE A 180 1.78 9.20 -30.09
C ILE A 180 1.51 10.70 -30.10
N VAL A 181 1.96 11.42 -29.08
CA VAL A 181 1.81 12.89 -29.00
C VAL A 181 2.68 13.59 -30.04
N GLU A 182 3.96 13.24 -30.15
CA GLU A 182 4.90 13.84 -31.06
C GLU A 182 4.50 13.65 -32.55
N LYS A 183 3.94 12.48 -32.87
CA LYS A 183 3.44 12.18 -34.21
C LYS A 183 2.05 12.76 -34.50
N GLY A 184 1.43 13.42 -33.53
CA GLY A 184 0.15 14.09 -33.67
C GLY A 184 -0.99 13.14 -34.00
N ALA A 185 -1.14 12.07 -33.22
CA ALA A 185 -2.26 11.14 -33.36
C ALA A 185 -3.61 11.88 -33.25
N LEU A 186 -4.52 11.59 -34.17
CA LEU A 186 -5.85 12.22 -34.23
C LEU A 186 -6.97 11.25 -33.96
N ARG A 187 -6.77 9.95 -34.22
CA ARG A 187 -7.77 8.91 -34.03
C ARG A 187 -7.12 7.62 -33.57
N VAL A 188 -7.76 6.96 -32.59
CA VAL A 188 -7.25 5.74 -31.99
C VAL A 188 -8.38 4.72 -31.83
N ARG A 189 -8.00 3.42 -31.76
CA ARG A 189 -8.88 2.33 -31.41
C ARG A 189 -8.32 1.54 -30.24
N MET A 190 -9.18 1.19 -29.28
CA MET A 190 -8.83 0.33 -28.16
C MET A 190 -9.80 -0.83 -28.03
N ILE A 191 -9.32 -1.97 -27.52
CA ILE A 191 -10.14 -3.09 -27.05
C ILE A 191 -9.76 -3.37 -25.61
N CYS A 192 -10.76 -3.30 -24.74
CA CYS A 192 -10.66 -3.60 -23.33
C CYS A 192 -11.66 -4.69 -23.00
N GLU A 193 -11.19 -5.86 -22.57
CA GLU A 193 -12.04 -6.96 -22.15
C GLU A 193 -11.54 -7.54 -20.83
N GLN A 194 -12.39 -7.52 -19.83
CA GLN A 194 -12.12 -8.03 -18.48
C GLN A 194 -13.38 -8.59 -17.82
N THR A 195 -13.17 -9.44 -16.84
CA THR A 195 -14.21 -9.89 -15.91
C THR A 195 -13.75 -9.67 -14.50
N LEU A 196 -14.68 -9.40 -13.59
CA LEU A 196 -14.37 -9.36 -12.17
C LEU A 196 -14.45 -10.78 -11.62
N VAL A 197 -13.41 -11.18 -10.90
CA VAL A 197 -13.35 -12.47 -10.21
C VAL A 197 -13.20 -12.23 -8.72
N GLU A 198 -13.92 -13.02 -7.93
CA GLU A 198 -13.74 -13.00 -6.48
C GLU A 198 -12.46 -13.75 -6.12
N LYS A 199 -11.64 -13.15 -5.29
CA LYS A 199 -10.41 -13.71 -4.74
C LYS A 199 -10.44 -13.64 -3.23
N THR A 200 -9.63 -14.45 -2.57
CA THR A 200 -9.47 -14.47 -1.12
C THR A 200 -8.05 -14.05 -0.76
N SER A 201 -7.93 -13.25 0.27
CA SER A 201 -6.70 -12.94 0.99
C SER A 201 -6.91 -13.14 2.48
N GLN A 202 -5.89 -12.93 3.30
CA GLN A 202 -5.97 -13.12 4.73
C GLN A 202 -5.03 -12.20 5.50
N ASN A 203 -5.44 -11.78 6.67
CA ASN A 203 -4.56 -11.19 7.67
C ASN A 203 -4.00 -12.27 8.59
N ILE A 204 -2.78 -12.07 9.07
CA ILE A 204 -2.15 -12.94 10.06
C ILE A 204 -2.02 -12.13 11.33
N CYS A 205 -2.62 -12.61 12.41
CA CYS A 205 -2.70 -11.91 13.68
C CYS A 205 -2.02 -12.73 14.77
N ALA A 206 -1.19 -12.08 15.58
CA ALA A 206 -0.59 -12.65 16.79
C ALA A 206 -0.85 -11.69 17.94
N ARG A 207 -1.65 -12.12 18.94
CA ARG A 207 -1.98 -11.32 20.13
C ARG A 207 -1.17 -11.79 21.31
N ILE A 208 -0.46 -10.86 21.95
CA ILE A 208 0.16 -11.05 23.27
C ILE A 208 -0.69 -10.31 24.28
N GLU A 209 -1.39 -11.07 25.14
CA GLU A 209 -2.25 -10.51 26.17
C GLU A 209 -1.45 -9.79 27.24
N GLY A 210 -1.90 -8.60 27.60
CA GLY A 210 -1.30 -7.76 28.62
C GLY A 210 -1.37 -8.41 30.02
N ARG A 211 -0.36 -8.19 30.87
CA ARG A 211 -0.31 -8.80 32.23
C ARG A 211 -1.25 -8.16 33.24
N ASP A 212 -1.59 -6.88 33.11
CA ASP A 212 -2.41 -6.13 34.09
C ASP A 212 -3.31 -5.03 33.46
N LYS A 213 -3.19 -4.77 32.18
CA LYS A 213 -4.02 -3.82 31.40
C LYS A 213 -4.46 -4.48 30.06
N SER A 214 -5.05 -5.67 30.18
CA SER A 214 -5.40 -6.50 29.02
C SER A 214 -6.46 -5.89 28.10
N ASP A 215 -7.31 -5.01 28.65
CA ASP A 215 -8.35 -4.33 27.86
C ASP A 215 -7.78 -3.17 27.00
N ASP A 216 -6.61 -2.66 27.34
CA ASP A 216 -5.90 -1.65 26.56
C ASP A 216 -5.09 -2.32 25.44
N ILE A 217 -5.39 -2.03 24.18
CA ILE A 217 -4.78 -2.69 23.02
C ILE A 217 -3.90 -1.71 22.25
N LEU A 218 -2.67 -2.10 21.97
CA LEU A 218 -1.81 -1.50 20.94
C LEU A 218 -1.82 -2.41 19.72
N THR A 219 -1.74 -1.81 18.52
CA THR A 219 -1.66 -2.58 17.27
C THR A 219 -0.37 -2.24 16.55
N VAL A 220 0.43 -3.25 16.21
CA VAL A 220 1.70 -3.11 15.47
C VAL A 220 1.53 -3.83 14.14
N THR A 221 1.66 -3.12 13.02
CA THR A 221 1.21 -3.60 11.72
C THR A 221 2.21 -3.38 10.60
N ALA A 222 2.18 -4.27 9.60
CA ALA A 222 2.80 -4.12 8.29
C ALA A 222 2.04 -4.98 7.28
N HIS A 223 2.05 -4.62 6.00
CA HIS A 223 1.50 -5.51 4.97
C HIS A 223 2.56 -6.47 4.43
N TYR A 224 2.12 -7.65 3.96
CA TYR A 224 3.01 -8.68 3.47
C TYR A 224 2.81 -9.02 1.99
N ASP A 225 1.75 -8.51 1.36
CA ASP A 225 1.60 -8.61 -0.10
C ASP A 225 2.58 -7.68 -0.83
N SER A 226 2.68 -7.80 -2.12
CA SER A 226 3.50 -6.95 -2.99
C SER A 226 2.78 -6.64 -4.28
N VAL A 227 3.25 -5.61 -4.98
CA VAL A 227 2.86 -5.37 -6.37
C VAL A 227 3.35 -6.51 -7.29
N PRO A 228 2.73 -6.72 -8.47
CA PRO A 228 3.16 -7.76 -9.41
C PRO A 228 4.52 -7.48 -10.08
N GLN A 229 5.06 -6.25 -9.98
CA GLN A 229 6.28 -5.83 -10.65
C GLN A 229 7.56 -6.32 -9.94
N GLY A 230 7.51 -6.57 -8.63
CA GLY A 230 8.69 -6.92 -7.85
C GLY A 230 8.38 -7.73 -6.60
N PRO A 231 9.42 -8.30 -5.97
CA PRO A 231 9.27 -9.07 -4.74
C PRO A 231 8.94 -8.22 -3.50
N GLY A 232 9.02 -6.88 -3.55
CA GLY A 232 8.63 -6.03 -2.44
C GLY A 232 9.43 -6.29 -1.16
N ALA A 233 10.75 -6.24 -1.24
CA ALA A 233 11.59 -6.42 -0.05
C ALA A 233 11.56 -5.18 0.84
N TYR A 234 11.66 -4.00 0.23
CA TYR A 234 11.51 -2.70 0.85
C TYR A 234 10.02 -2.39 1.13
N ASP A 235 9.16 -2.74 0.18
CA ASP A 235 7.71 -2.53 0.19
C ASP A 235 6.95 -3.87 0.11
N ASN A 236 6.68 -4.62 1.24
CA ASN A 236 6.96 -4.16 2.59
C ASN A 236 7.41 -5.33 3.49
N MET A 237 8.18 -6.28 2.94
CA MET A 237 8.65 -7.41 3.75
C MET A 237 9.64 -6.96 4.85
N ALA A 238 10.36 -5.84 4.65
CA ALA A 238 11.19 -5.23 5.69
C ALA A 238 10.35 -4.74 6.87
N GLY A 239 9.16 -4.17 6.64
CA GLY A 239 8.20 -3.84 7.69
C GLY A 239 7.72 -5.07 8.43
N CYS A 240 7.40 -6.15 7.71
CA CYS A 240 7.03 -7.43 8.32
C CYS A 240 8.15 -8.00 9.22
N ALA A 241 9.42 -7.88 8.80
CA ALA A 241 10.55 -8.33 9.60
C ALA A 241 10.68 -7.55 10.92
N ILE A 242 10.40 -6.24 10.88
CA ILE A 242 10.37 -5.39 12.08
C ILE A 242 9.21 -5.80 13.00
N VAL A 243 8.00 -6.00 12.46
CA VAL A 243 6.84 -6.48 13.25
C VAL A 243 7.14 -7.83 13.91
N MET A 244 7.76 -8.77 13.15
CA MET A 244 8.17 -10.08 13.68
C MET A 244 9.20 -9.92 14.81
N GLU A 245 10.19 -9.07 14.67
CA GLU A 245 11.21 -8.85 15.68
C GLU A 245 10.65 -8.22 16.96
N LEU A 246 9.68 -7.30 16.81
CA LEU A 246 8.94 -6.73 17.95
C LEU A 246 8.08 -7.80 18.65
N PHE A 247 7.42 -8.67 17.90
CA PHE A 247 6.68 -9.79 18.44
C PHE A 247 7.60 -10.70 19.30
N LEU A 248 8.77 -11.08 18.76
CA LEU A 248 9.75 -11.90 19.50
C LEU A 248 10.19 -11.21 20.79
N TYR A 249 10.45 -9.91 20.75
CA TYR A 249 10.82 -9.13 21.92
C TYR A 249 9.74 -9.18 23.02
N PHE A 250 8.48 -8.99 22.66
CA PHE A 250 7.38 -8.96 23.63
C PHE A 250 6.94 -10.36 24.07
N CYS A 251 7.29 -11.42 23.34
CA CYS A 251 7.15 -12.79 23.87
C CYS A 251 8.04 -13.01 25.09
N GLU A 252 9.28 -12.48 25.10
CA GLU A 252 10.19 -12.58 26.26
C GLU A 252 9.95 -11.48 27.31
N HIS A 253 9.43 -10.33 26.89
CA HIS A 253 9.22 -9.15 27.74
C HIS A 253 7.73 -8.80 27.79
N LYS A 254 6.95 -9.62 28.51
CA LYS A 254 5.48 -9.51 28.54
C LYS A 254 5.03 -8.09 28.90
N PRO A 255 4.25 -7.42 28.01
CA PRO A 255 3.82 -6.05 28.20
C PRO A 255 2.71 -5.93 29.26
N ARG A 256 2.45 -4.71 29.76
CA ARG A 256 1.29 -4.44 30.62
C ARG A 256 -0.01 -4.41 29.81
N ARG A 257 0.02 -3.80 28.59
CA ARG A 257 -1.11 -3.73 27.68
C ARG A 257 -1.04 -4.84 26.65
N THR A 258 -2.18 -5.25 26.16
CA THR A 258 -2.27 -6.19 25.05
C THR A 258 -1.65 -5.58 23.78
N ILE A 259 -0.92 -6.39 23.03
CA ILE A 259 -0.38 -5.99 21.72
C ILE A 259 -0.88 -6.97 20.67
N ASP A 260 -1.52 -6.42 19.63
CA ASP A 260 -1.85 -7.13 18.40
C ASP A 260 -0.77 -6.86 17.36
N PHE A 261 -0.06 -7.90 16.95
CA PHE A 261 0.85 -7.87 15.80
C PHE A 261 0.09 -8.38 14.58
N VAL A 262 -0.07 -7.54 13.56
CA VAL A 262 -0.88 -7.89 12.40
C VAL A 262 -0.10 -7.70 11.10
N PHE A 263 -0.07 -8.76 10.29
CA PHE A 263 0.48 -8.75 8.94
C PHE A 263 -0.71 -8.71 7.99
N PHE A 264 -0.90 -7.59 7.31
CA PHE A 264 -2.03 -7.39 6.43
C PHE A 264 -1.77 -7.96 5.03
N GLY A 265 -2.78 -8.64 4.48
CA GLY A 265 -2.81 -8.98 3.06
C GLY A 265 -3.51 -7.91 2.25
N ALA A 266 -3.25 -7.87 0.95
CA ALA A 266 -3.94 -7.03 -0.02
C ALA A 266 -3.95 -5.51 0.31
N GLU A 267 -2.88 -4.99 0.90
CA GLU A 267 -2.68 -3.55 1.07
C GLU A 267 -2.61 -2.85 -0.28
N GLU A 268 -1.80 -3.40 -1.20
CA GLU A 268 -1.54 -2.93 -2.57
C GLU A 268 -2.81 -2.90 -3.47
N LYS A 269 -3.88 -3.50 -3.00
CA LYS A 269 -5.20 -3.45 -3.64
C LYS A 269 -6.14 -2.40 -3.01
N GLY A 270 -5.62 -1.54 -2.15
CA GLY A 270 -6.34 -0.44 -1.51
C GLY A 270 -6.69 -0.68 -0.05
N LEU A 271 -5.71 -1.05 0.77
CA LEU A 271 -5.80 -1.24 2.23
C LEU A 271 -6.85 -2.30 2.62
N LEU A 272 -7.02 -3.37 1.80
CA LEU A 272 -8.15 -4.29 1.99
C LEU A 272 -8.02 -5.10 3.28
N GLY A 273 -6.80 -5.52 3.63
CA GLY A 273 -6.54 -6.26 4.85
C GLY A 273 -6.84 -5.46 6.10
N SER A 274 -6.33 -4.24 6.20
CA SER A 274 -6.61 -3.38 7.36
C SER A 274 -8.08 -2.97 7.45
N ARG A 275 -8.76 -2.74 6.31
CA ARG A 275 -10.22 -2.51 6.27
C ARG A 275 -11.00 -3.72 6.76
N ALA A 276 -10.61 -4.93 6.36
CA ALA A 276 -11.23 -6.17 6.83
C ALA A 276 -11.02 -6.35 8.34
N TYR A 277 -9.80 -6.07 8.82
CA TYR A 277 -9.46 -6.16 10.23
C TYR A 277 -10.32 -5.22 11.10
N VAL A 278 -10.36 -3.92 10.80
CA VAL A 278 -11.14 -2.98 11.62
C VAL A 278 -12.64 -3.26 11.56
N LYS A 279 -13.12 -3.86 10.47
CA LYS A 279 -14.52 -4.30 10.35
C LYS A 279 -14.80 -5.53 11.22
N ALA A 280 -13.91 -6.52 11.21
CA ALA A 280 -14.05 -7.74 12.01
C ALA A 280 -13.99 -7.45 13.52
N HIS A 281 -13.19 -6.44 13.90
CA HIS A 281 -12.93 -6.05 15.29
C HIS A 281 -13.73 -4.81 15.74
N GLU A 282 -14.80 -4.43 15.03
CA GLU A 282 -15.54 -3.20 15.31
C GLU A 282 -16.00 -3.06 16.76
N SER A 283 -16.37 -4.16 17.41
CA SER A 283 -16.82 -4.17 18.82
C SER A 283 -15.70 -3.91 19.83
N GLU A 284 -14.43 -4.15 19.48
CA GLU A 284 -13.29 -3.92 20.39
C GLU A 284 -12.45 -2.69 20.02
N LEU A 285 -12.78 -1.96 18.92
CA LEU A 285 -11.99 -0.80 18.48
C LEU A 285 -11.88 0.31 19.55
N SER A 286 -12.84 0.42 20.45
CA SER A 286 -12.79 1.37 21.57
C SER A 286 -11.64 1.10 22.53
N HIS A 287 -11.16 -0.13 22.59
CA HIS A 287 -10.03 -0.58 23.40
C HIS A 287 -8.67 -0.35 22.72
N HIS A 288 -8.65 -0.17 21.39
CA HIS A 288 -7.44 0.15 20.66
C HIS A 288 -7.01 1.59 20.95
N LEU A 289 -5.83 1.74 21.53
CA LEU A 289 -5.31 3.04 21.96
C LEU A 289 -4.51 3.73 20.88
N PHE A 290 -3.74 2.95 20.09
CA PHE A 290 -2.83 3.45 19.09
C PHE A 290 -2.44 2.36 18.08
N ASN A 291 -2.26 2.73 16.81
CA ASN A 291 -1.68 1.85 15.80
C ASN A 291 -0.27 2.31 15.41
N MET A 292 0.66 1.38 15.41
CA MET A 292 2.04 1.55 14.92
C MET A 292 2.19 0.77 13.63
N ASN A 293 2.13 1.44 12.50
CA ASN A 293 2.33 0.84 11.18
C ASN A 293 3.75 1.03 10.70
N ILE A 294 4.30 0.02 10.04
CA ILE A 294 5.61 0.05 9.41
C ILE A 294 5.40 -0.17 7.92
N ASP A 295 5.81 0.80 7.13
CA ASP A 295 5.65 0.75 5.70
C ASP A 295 6.82 1.48 5.03
N LEU A 296 7.57 0.74 4.21
CA LEU A 296 8.86 1.12 3.63
C LEU A 296 10.01 1.21 4.66
N ALA A 297 10.76 0.13 4.79
CA ALA A 297 11.88 0.05 5.73
C ALA A 297 13.08 -0.72 5.14
N GLY A 298 14.18 -0.70 5.86
CA GLY A 298 15.32 -1.62 5.66
C GLY A 298 16.41 -1.13 4.73
N GLN A 299 16.23 -0.09 3.90
CA GLN A 299 17.30 0.39 3.03
C GLN A 299 18.43 1.07 3.80
N SER A 300 19.67 0.87 3.34
CA SER A 300 20.89 1.38 4.00
C SER A 300 20.93 2.91 4.03
N LEU A 301 20.65 3.53 2.89
CA LEU A 301 20.66 4.98 2.73
C LEU A 301 19.23 5.53 2.79
N GLY A 302 19.08 6.70 3.39
CA GLY A 302 17.80 7.38 3.52
C GLY A 302 17.55 7.89 4.94
N GLY A 303 16.65 8.86 5.07
CA GLY A 303 16.14 9.38 6.33
C GLY A 303 14.99 8.53 6.87
N THR A 304 14.85 8.48 8.19
CA THR A 304 13.67 7.88 8.83
C THR A 304 12.65 8.96 9.13
N VAL A 305 11.42 8.74 8.70
CA VAL A 305 10.27 9.61 8.92
C VAL A 305 9.19 8.83 9.66
N ILE A 306 8.56 9.46 10.65
CA ILE A 306 7.33 8.94 11.26
C ILE A 306 6.20 9.91 10.94
N GLY A 307 5.28 9.48 10.09
CA GLY A 307 4.01 10.17 9.84
C GLY A 307 3.04 9.87 10.97
N VAL A 308 2.47 10.90 11.60
CA VAL A 308 1.51 10.76 12.70
C VAL A 308 0.16 11.30 12.26
N THR A 309 -0.84 10.43 12.23
CA THR A 309 -2.24 10.82 12.07
C THR A 309 -2.90 10.89 13.45
N GLY A 310 -2.67 12.01 14.11
CA GLY A 310 -3.06 12.26 15.50
C GLY A 310 -2.64 13.66 15.96
N ASP A 311 -2.79 13.92 17.26
CA ASP A 311 -2.37 15.18 17.86
C ASP A 311 -0.86 15.41 17.70
N SER A 312 -0.46 16.65 17.41
CA SER A 312 0.93 17.01 17.17
C SER A 312 1.86 16.81 18.38
N SER A 313 1.31 16.70 19.60
CA SER A 313 2.10 16.37 20.79
C SER A 313 2.74 14.98 20.70
N ILE A 314 2.17 14.05 19.94
CA ILE A 314 2.71 12.72 19.70
C ILE A 314 4.07 12.81 18.98
N CYS A 315 4.18 13.71 17.99
CA CYS A 315 5.44 13.95 17.28
C CYS A 315 6.58 14.29 18.26
N ARG A 316 6.34 15.25 19.17
CA ARG A 316 7.35 15.68 20.16
C ARG A 316 7.74 14.57 21.12
N GLN A 317 6.78 13.70 21.51
CA GLN A 317 7.09 12.56 22.38
C GLN A 317 7.96 11.52 21.66
N PHE A 318 7.67 11.23 20.38
CA PHE A 318 8.49 10.31 19.60
C PHE A 318 9.88 10.85 19.31
N GLU A 319 10.03 12.15 19.06
CA GLU A 319 11.33 12.81 18.93
C GLU A 319 12.15 12.69 20.21
N ALA A 320 11.54 12.90 21.37
CA ALA A 320 12.22 12.74 22.66
C ALA A 320 12.65 11.27 22.93
N LEU A 321 11.85 10.29 22.51
CA LEU A 321 12.22 8.87 22.60
C LEU A 321 13.36 8.52 21.62
N ALA A 322 13.34 9.06 20.41
CA ALA A 322 14.38 8.87 19.42
C ALA A 322 15.73 9.46 19.90
N GLU A 323 15.70 10.64 20.54
CA GLU A 323 16.88 11.24 21.15
C GLU A 323 17.48 10.35 22.24
N LYS A 324 16.64 9.76 23.11
CA LYS A 324 17.09 8.82 24.17
C LYS A 324 17.79 7.58 23.62
N CYS A 325 17.37 7.06 22.47
CA CYS A 325 18.05 5.93 21.83
C CYS A 325 19.15 6.35 20.85
N GLY A 326 19.43 7.63 20.69
CA GLY A 326 20.46 8.14 19.77
C GLY A 326 20.15 7.88 18.30
N ILE A 327 18.87 7.85 17.92
CA ILE A 327 18.41 7.56 16.56
C ILE A 327 17.74 8.81 15.99
N GLY A 328 18.42 9.47 15.04
CA GLY A 328 17.85 10.62 14.33
C GLY A 328 16.70 10.20 13.41
N MET A 329 15.60 10.94 13.49
CA MET A 329 14.44 10.83 12.62
C MET A 329 13.74 12.18 12.50
N THR A 330 12.76 12.26 11.58
CA THR A 330 11.84 13.40 11.49
C THR A 330 10.41 12.93 11.71
N THR A 331 9.56 13.81 12.25
CA THR A 331 8.12 13.54 12.36
C THR A 331 7.32 14.46 11.46
N ARG A 332 6.15 14.00 11.03
CA ARG A 332 5.17 14.80 10.28
C ARG A 332 3.76 14.51 10.81
N SER A 333 3.05 15.54 11.26
CA SER A 333 1.63 15.42 11.60
C SER A 333 0.81 15.61 10.33
N SER A 334 0.26 14.52 9.78
CA SER A 334 -0.54 14.51 8.54
C SER A 334 -1.26 13.18 8.38
N VAL A 335 -2.27 13.14 7.51
CA VAL A 335 -2.80 11.87 6.99
C VAL A 335 -1.73 11.23 6.12
N TRP A 336 -1.41 9.96 6.39
CA TRP A 336 -0.37 9.20 5.71
C TRP A 336 -0.98 8.08 4.87
N SER A 337 -0.52 7.88 3.64
CA SER A 337 -1.12 6.90 2.72
C SER A 337 -0.61 5.48 2.98
N SER A 338 -1.17 4.79 3.98
CA SER A 338 -0.87 3.40 4.33
C SER A 338 -1.94 2.83 5.26
N ASP A 339 -1.81 1.60 5.74
CA ASP A 339 -2.75 0.88 6.62
C ASP A 339 -3.09 1.64 7.92
N SER A 340 -2.19 2.50 8.42
CA SER A 340 -2.47 3.39 9.56
C SER A 340 -3.69 4.28 9.35
N ASN A 341 -3.99 4.66 8.10
CA ASN A 341 -5.16 5.48 7.78
C ASN A 341 -6.47 4.77 8.10
N THR A 342 -6.52 3.45 7.98
CA THR A 342 -7.71 2.66 8.30
C THR A 342 -8.05 2.75 9.79
N PHE A 343 -7.04 2.72 10.65
CA PHE A 343 -7.21 2.93 12.10
C PHE A 343 -7.58 4.37 12.43
N ALA A 344 -6.90 5.33 11.83
CA ALA A 344 -7.21 6.75 12.03
C ALA A 344 -8.64 7.11 11.58
N TRP A 345 -9.12 6.52 10.48
CA TRP A 345 -10.50 6.63 10.04
C TRP A 345 -11.48 6.11 11.10
N LYS A 346 -11.13 5.06 11.82
CA LYS A 346 -11.88 4.53 12.98
C LYS A 346 -11.60 5.27 14.28
N ARG A 347 -11.02 6.48 14.21
CA ARG A 347 -10.73 7.38 15.36
C ARG A 347 -9.65 6.82 16.31
N ILE A 348 -8.80 5.93 15.86
CA ILE A 348 -7.64 5.43 16.59
C ILE A 348 -6.40 6.17 16.07
N PRO A 349 -5.74 7.03 16.88
CA PRO A 349 -4.53 7.69 16.45
C PRO A 349 -3.50 6.68 16.00
N SER A 350 -2.75 7.03 14.95
CA SER A 350 -1.84 6.09 14.32
C SER A 350 -0.57 6.76 13.84
N MET A 351 0.44 5.94 13.61
CA MET A 351 1.65 6.36 12.95
C MET A 351 2.02 5.40 11.83
N THR A 352 2.79 5.89 10.84
CA THR A 352 3.53 5.05 9.91
C THR A 352 5.01 5.42 9.96
N LEU A 353 5.88 4.43 10.28
CA LEU A 353 7.30 4.58 10.05
C LEU A 353 7.58 4.32 8.58
N ASN A 354 8.28 5.25 7.96
CA ASN A 354 8.78 5.19 6.60
C ASN A 354 10.28 5.53 6.60
N ARG A 355 11.03 4.88 5.74
CA ARG A 355 12.43 5.23 5.49
C ARG A 355 12.61 5.52 4.01
N ASP A 356 13.19 6.67 3.69
CA ASP A 356 13.49 7.01 2.29
C ASP A 356 14.27 5.87 1.63
N GLY A 357 13.93 5.58 0.40
CA GLY A 357 14.52 4.48 -0.33
C GLY A 357 14.26 4.56 -1.83
N TYR A 358 14.69 3.55 -2.54
CA TYR A 358 14.58 3.40 -3.98
C TYR A 358 13.94 2.07 -4.34
N GLY A 359 13.28 2.00 -5.48
CA GLY A 359 12.81 0.76 -6.07
C GLY A 359 11.37 0.36 -5.75
N MET A 360 10.68 1.09 -4.87
CA MET A 360 9.26 0.84 -4.57
C MET A 360 8.44 0.68 -5.86
N HIS A 361 7.59 -0.34 -5.91
CA HIS A 361 6.73 -0.67 -7.05
C HIS A 361 7.47 -0.98 -8.36
N THR A 362 8.72 -1.43 -8.27
CA THR A 362 9.54 -1.83 -9.43
C THR A 362 10.18 -3.21 -9.22
N GLU A 363 10.74 -3.78 -10.32
CA GLU A 363 11.53 -5.01 -10.26
C GLU A 363 12.83 -4.89 -9.43
N TYR A 364 13.23 -3.66 -9.08
CA TYR A 364 14.43 -3.38 -8.27
C TYR A 364 14.18 -3.48 -6.78
N ASP A 365 12.94 -3.61 -6.34
CA ASP A 365 12.62 -3.80 -4.93
C ASP A 365 12.92 -5.22 -4.49
N THR A 366 14.21 -5.50 -4.35
CA THR A 366 14.78 -6.81 -4.01
C THR A 366 15.50 -6.78 -2.68
N ILE A 367 15.84 -7.97 -2.16
CA ILE A 367 16.62 -8.14 -0.92
C ILE A 367 17.96 -7.39 -0.96
N ASP A 368 18.54 -7.16 -2.15
CA ASP A 368 19.82 -6.47 -2.31
C ASP A 368 19.80 -5.02 -1.84
N LEU A 369 18.61 -4.42 -1.76
CA LEU A 369 18.40 -3.06 -1.22
C LEU A 369 18.32 -3.03 0.32
N ILE A 370 18.14 -4.19 0.96
CA ILE A 370 17.89 -4.29 2.40
C ILE A 370 19.20 -4.46 3.18
N SER A 371 19.26 -3.83 4.33
CA SER A 371 20.42 -3.85 5.22
C SER A 371 20.04 -4.29 6.64
N ALA A 372 20.72 -5.30 7.16
CA ALA A 372 20.58 -5.73 8.54
C ALA A 372 20.81 -4.58 9.55
N TRP A 373 21.75 -3.68 9.26
CA TRP A 373 21.98 -2.48 10.07
C TRP A 373 20.77 -1.57 10.11
N SER A 374 20.15 -1.31 8.95
CA SER A 374 18.99 -0.41 8.84
C SER A 374 17.75 -1.01 9.51
N LEU A 375 17.49 -2.32 9.31
CA LEU A 375 16.41 -3.05 9.97
C LEU A 375 16.55 -2.94 11.49
N ARG A 376 17.74 -3.28 12.02
CA ARG A 376 18.01 -3.19 13.45
C ARG A 376 17.81 -1.79 14.01
N ARG A 377 18.26 -0.75 13.29
CA ARG A 377 18.12 0.65 13.71
C ARG A 377 16.66 1.07 13.80
N SER A 378 15.85 0.77 12.80
CA SER A 378 14.42 1.04 12.80
C SER A 378 13.69 0.30 13.91
N THR A 379 14.03 -0.98 14.09
CA THR A 379 13.44 -1.81 15.15
C THR A 379 13.79 -1.32 16.56
N LEU A 380 15.01 -0.87 16.81
CA LEU A 380 15.39 -0.30 18.11
C LEU A 380 14.56 0.95 18.45
N LEU A 381 14.36 1.83 17.48
CA LEU A 381 13.50 3.00 17.65
C LEU A 381 12.07 2.58 17.96
N LEU A 382 11.49 1.71 17.14
CA LEU A 382 10.10 1.26 17.31
C LEU A 382 9.90 0.42 18.58
N CYS A 383 10.88 -0.41 18.96
CA CYS A 383 10.83 -1.14 20.22
C CYS A 383 10.85 -0.18 21.43
N THR A 384 11.65 0.90 21.37
CA THR A 384 11.65 1.93 22.42
C THR A 384 10.29 2.63 22.52
N ILE A 385 9.66 2.95 21.40
CA ILE A 385 8.33 3.55 21.37
C ILE A 385 7.28 2.55 21.87
N ALA A 386 7.28 1.33 21.33
CA ALA A 386 6.32 0.28 21.71
C ALA A 386 6.41 -0.08 23.20
N ASP A 387 7.62 -0.24 23.72
CA ASP A 387 7.84 -0.54 25.13
C ASP A 387 7.32 0.59 26.04
N TYR A 388 7.57 1.85 25.66
CA TYR A 388 7.01 3.00 26.36
C TYR A 388 5.48 3.00 26.35
N LEU A 389 4.86 2.82 25.17
CA LEU A 389 3.39 2.80 25.05
C LEU A 389 2.76 1.61 25.77
N ALA A 390 3.41 0.45 25.73
CA ALA A 390 2.90 -0.78 26.29
C ALA A 390 3.01 -0.85 27.82
N ASN A 391 3.98 -0.13 28.42
CA ASN A 391 4.33 -0.34 29.83
C ASN A 391 4.09 0.84 30.77
N GLU A 392 3.88 2.08 30.27
CA GLU A 392 3.55 3.23 31.13
C GLU A 392 2.24 3.01 31.90
N GLU A 393 2.16 3.47 33.14
CA GLU A 393 0.99 3.26 33.98
C GLU A 393 -0.26 3.92 33.43
N VAL A 394 -0.14 5.15 32.97
CA VAL A 394 -1.18 5.87 32.21
C VAL A 394 -0.77 5.90 30.76
N PHE A 395 -1.72 5.67 29.86
CA PHE A 395 -1.40 5.74 28.43
C PHE A 395 -0.88 7.14 28.06
N PRO A 396 0.35 7.25 27.51
CA PRO A 396 1.05 8.54 27.50
C PRO A 396 0.69 9.46 26.34
N LEU A 397 -0.03 8.97 25.31
CA LEU A 397 -0.36 9.76 24.12
C LEU A 397 -1.75 10.37 24.18
N CYS A 398 -1.90 11.55 23.56
CA CYS A 398 -3.20 12.13 23.28
C CYS A 398 -3.94 11.25 22.25
N ARG A 399 -5.21 10.91 22.55
CA ARG A 399 -6.05 10.06 21.68
C ARG A 399 -6.89 10.86 20.69
N GLN A 400 -6.65 12.16 20.57
CA GLN A 400 -7.39 13.02 19.65
C GLN A 400 -6.74 13.02 18.27
N ILE A 401 -7.58 13.06 17.24
CA ILE A 401 -7.19 13.26 15.85
C ILE A 401 -7.75 14.62 15.41
N PRO A 402 -6.96 15.50 14.78
CA PRO A 402 -7.44 16.79 14.29
C PRO A 402 -8.61 16.61 13.33
N GLN A 403 -9.63 17.51 13.44
CA GLN A 403 -10.86 17.42 12.64
C GLN A 403 -10.56 17.50 11.13
N GLU A 404 -9.54 18.25 10.72
CA GLU A 404 -9.10 18.32 9.34
C GLU A 404 -8.61 16.99 8.79
N PHE A 405 -7.91 16.18 9.62
CA PHE A 405 -7.47 14.83 9.22
C PHE A 405 -8.66 13.88 9.13
N LEU A 406 -9.61 13.97 10.06
CA LEU A 406 -10.83 13.18 9.99
C LEU A 406 -11.64 13.45 8.72
N ALA A 407 -11.75 14.72 8.31
CA ALA A 407 -12.43 15.09 7.07
C ALA A 407 -11.71 14.53 5.82
N GLN A 408 -10.37 14.55 5.78
CA GLN A 408 -9.58 13.95 4.70
C GLN A 408 -9.77 12.43 4.64
N LEU A 409 -9.75 11.76 5.80
CA LEU A 409 -9.96 10.32 5.90
C LEU A 409 -11.37 9.94 5.45
N ASP A 410 -12.39 10.63 5.94
CA ASP A 410 -13.77 10.38 5.55
C ASP A 410 -13.93 10.53 4.02
N ALA A 411 -13.36 11.57 3.41
CA ALA A 411 -13.38 11.74 1.96
C ALA A 411 -12.67 10.59 1.20
N SER A 412 -11.64 9.99 1.79
CA SER A 412 -10.87 8.91 1.16
C SER A 412 -11.51 7.52 1.30
N PHE A 413 -12.28 7.29 2.36
CA PHE A 413 -12.85 5.98 2.70
C PHE A 413 -14.32 5.82 2.32
N PHE A 414 -15.05 6.91 2.07
CA PHE A 414 -16.47 6.89 1.64
C PHE A 414 -16.66 6.98 0.12
N VAL A 415 -15.57 6.94 -0.68
CA VAL A 415 -15.64 6.95 -2.16
C VAL A 415 -15.76 5.53 -2.72
#